data_930fe930ad6e71880e927078188af89d
#
_entry.id   930fe930ad6e71880e927078188af89d
#
_cell.length_a   1.000
_cell.length_b   1.000
_cell.length_c   1.000
_cell.angle_alpha   90.00
_cell.angle_beta   90.00
_cell.angle_gamma   90.00
#
_symmetry.space_group_name_H-M   'P 1'
#
loop_
_entity.id
_entity.type
_entity.pdbx_description
1 polymer ?
#
loop_
_entity_poly.entity_id
_entity_poly.type
_entity_poly.pdbx_seq_one_letter_code
_entity_poly.pdbx_strand_id
1 'polypeptide(L)'
;MIGKQHMKIKVGDWISVDCNGSYREGIIQDIKIGTCETDPAGELGHEVQELDTKYFTLGSVGYGDNYWCYFNQIKEVKSGEVQNEKTL
;
A
#
# COMPACT_ATOMS: atom_id res chain seq x y z
N MET A 1 4.01 -22.48 2.20
CA MET A 1 3.87 -21.94 2.14
C MET A 1 3.71 -20.98 1.72
N ILE A 2 3.23 -20.48 1.83
CA ILE A 2 2.96 -19.58 1.29
C ILE A 2 3.64 -18.49 1.50
N GLY A 3 4.38 -18.07 1.05
CA GLY A 3 5.20 -17.07 1.27
C GLY A 3 4.57 -15.76 1.34
N LYS A 4 5.26 -14.72 1.08
CA LYS A 4 4.73 -13.44 1.03
C LYS A 4 3.78 -13.29 -0.05
N GLN A 5 2.74 -12.57 0.18
CA GLN A 5 1.82 -12.21 -0.85
C GLN A 5 2.28 -10.93 -1.50
N HIS A 6 2.20 -10.90 -2.81
CA HIS A 6 2.51 -9.70 -3.57
C HIS A 6 1.23 -9.13 -4.11
N MET A 7 1.13 -7.81 -4.12
CA MET A 7 -0.09 -7.15 -4.51
C MET A 7 0.19 -5.96 -5.37
N LYS A 8 -0.74 -5.66 -6.24
CA LYS A 8 -0.71 -4.43 -7.00
C LYS A 8 -1.54 -3.44 -6.26
N ILE A 9 -0.99 -2.27 -6.01
CA ILE A 9 -1.69 -1.22 -5.28
C ILE A 9 -1.69 0.04 -6.12
N LYS A 10 -2.71 0.85 -5.89
CA LYS A 10 -2.90 2.06 -6.66
C LYS A 10 -3.55 3.11 -5.77
N VAL A 11 -3.18 4.35 -5.95
CA VAL A 11 -3.84 5.45 -5.24
C VAL A 11 -5.34 5.37 -5.54
N GLY A 12 -6.15 5.43 -4.50
CA GLY A 12 -7.59 5.28 -4.62
C GLY A 12 -8.11 3.91 -4.23
N ASP A 13 -7.22 2.92 -4.11
CA ASP A 13 -7.64 1.60 -3.66
C ASP A 13 -7.90 1.62 -2.16
N TRP A 14 -8.76 0.72 -1.71
CA TRP A 14 -8.98 0.49 -0.30
C TRP A 14 -7.99 -0.59 0.19
N ILE A 15 -7.41 -0.37 1.34
CA ILE A 15 -6.52 -1.37 1.94
C ILE A 15 -6.88 -1.60 3.39
N SER A 16 -6.57 -2.81 3.85
CA SER A 16 -6.56 -3.09 5.28
C SER A 16 -5.12 -3.37 5.68
N VAL A 17 -4.77 -2.96 6.88
CA VAL A 17 -3.39 -2.94 7.34
C VAL A 17 -3.33 -3.52 8.74
N ASP A 18 -2.28 -4.27 9.00
CA ASP A 18 -2.03 -4.78 10.33
C ASP A 18 -0.72 -4.16 10.82
N CYS A 19 -0.84 -3.27 11.79
CA CYS A 19 0.32 -2.61 12.37
C CYS A 19 0.52 -3.17 13.77
N ASN A 20 1.27 -4.26 13.86
CA ASN A 20 1.61 -4.86 15.15
C ASN A 20 0.36 -5.19 15.97
N GLY A 21 -0.63 -5.78 15.31
CA GLY A 21 -1.84 -6.17 16.00
C GLY A 21 -2.93 -5.14 15.97
N SER A 22 -2.64 -3.93 15.54
CA SER A 22 -3.67 -2.90 15.37
C SER A 22 -4.15 -2.92 13.94
N TYR A 23 -5.42 -3.15 13.79
CA TYR A 23 -6.03 -3.26 12.47
C TYR A 23 -6.58 -1.91 12.03
N ARG A 24 -6.26 -1.50 10.82
CA ARG A 24 -6.79 -0.26 10.26
C ARG A 24 -7.12 -0.46 8.81
N GLU A 25 -7.93 0.41 8.27
CA GLU A 25 -8.27 0.37 6.86
C GLU A 25 -8.51 1.77 6.37
N GLY A 26 -8.40 1.96 5.07
CA GLY A 26 -8.63 3.24 4.46
C GLY A 26 -8.26 3.24 3.00
N ILE A 27 -8.43 4.40 2.38
CA ILE A 27 -8.15 4.58 0.96
C ILE A 27 -6.73 5.10 0.81
N ILE A 28 -6.00 4.53 -0.14
CA ILE A 28 -4.62 4.93 -0.41
C ILE A 28 -4.59 6.36 -0.93
N GLN A 29 -3.81 7.20 -0.28
CA GLN A 29 -3.64 8.59 -0.67
C GLN A 29 -2.36 8.83 -1.43
N ASP A 30 -1.30 8.11 -1.09
CA ASP A 30 -0.03 8.22 -1.80
C ASP A 30 0.77 6.95 -1.61
N ILE A 31 1.73 6.74 -2.51
CA ILE A 31 2.61 5.59 -2.48
C ILE A 31 4.01 6.10 -2.73
N LYS A 32 4.95 5.76 -1.86
CA LYS A 32 6.33 6.20 -1.98
C LYS A 32 7.26 5.01 -2.04
N ILE A 33 8.24 5.08 -2.92
CA ILE A 33 9.24 4.03 -3.06
C ILE A 33 10.50 4.47 -2.33
N GLY A 34 11.02 3.62 -1.46
CA GLY A 34 12.25 3.92 -0.74
C GLY A 34 13.47 3.83 -1.63
N THR A 35 14.46 4.68 -1.35
CA THR A 35 15.65 4.73 -2.18
C THR A 35 16.70 3.72 -1.74
N CYS A 36 16.72 3.39 -0.46
CA CYS A 36 17.72 2.47 0.06
C CYS A 36 17.30 2.07 1.47
N GLU A 37 18.11 1.23 2.09
CA GLU A 37 17.75 0.70 3.40
C GLU A 37 17.67 1.75 4.49
N THR A 38 18.31 2.89 4.30
CA THR A 38 18.22 3.96 5.28
C THR A 38 17.04 4.86 5.04
N ASP A 39 16.26 4.58 4.00
CA ASP A 39 15.04 5.34 3.68
C ASP A 39 13.90 4.37 3.44
N PRO A 40 13.58 3.52 4.42
CA PRO A 40 12.62 2.46 4.20
C PRO A 40 11.19 2.95 3.95
N ALA A 41 10.88 4.16 4.41
CA ALA A 41 9.54 4.69 4.21
C ALA A 41 9.43 5.50 2.93
N GLY A 42 10.53 5.73 2.24
CA GLY A 42 10.47 6.43 0.97
C GLY A 42 10.34 7.92 1.07
N GLU A 43 10.78 8.52 2.17
CA GLU A 43 10.64 9.95 2.33
C GLU A 43 11.50 10.72 1.36
N LEU A 44 12.62 10.13 0.97
CA LEU A 44 13.52 10.76 0.01
C LEU A 44 13.33 10.19 -1.39
N GLY A 45 12.41 9.27 -1.52
CA GLY A 45 12.24 8.58 -2.78
C GLY A 45 11.21 9.22 -3.68
N HIS A 46 10.60 8.40 -4.50
CA HIS A 46 9.65 8.87 -5.50
C HIS A 46 8.25 8.49 -5.12
N GLU A 47 7.31 9.37 -5.43
CA GLU A 47 5.91 9.03 -5.35
C GLU A 47 5.47 8.43 -6.66
N VAL A 48 4.64 7.42 -6.60
CA VAL A 48 4.09 6.80 -7.79
C VAL A 48 2.60 6.62 -7.58
N GLN A 49 1.88 6.44 -8.68
CA GLN A 49 0.44 6.26 -8.62
C GLN A 49 0.06 4.80 -8.41
N GLU A 50 0.92 3.89 -8.81
CA GLU A 50 0.65 2.47 -8.66
C GLU A 50 1.96 1.71 -8.70
N LEU A 51 1.97 0.56 -8.07
CA LEU A 51 3.11 -0.33 -8.14
C LEU A 51 2.71 -1.74 -7.76
N ASP A 52 3.61 -2.67 -8.06
CA ASP A 52 3.45 -4.07 -7.67
C ASP A 52 4.49 -4.33 -6.59
N THR A 53 4.06 -4.71 -5.40
CA THR A 53 4.97 -4.92 -4.29
C THR A 53 5.93 -6.07 -4.54
N LYS A 54 5.69 -6.85 -5.58
CA LYS A 54 6.63 -7.89 -5.97
C LYS A 54 8.00 -7.33 -6.32
N TYR A 55 8.04 -6.13 -6.87
CA TYR A 55 9.28 -5.54 -7.34
C TYR A 55 9.86 -4.48 -6.42
N PHE A 56 9.11 -4.07 -5.40
CA PHE A 56 9.54 -2.99 -4.52
C PHE A 56 9.31 -3.40 -3.09
N THR A 57 10.38 -3.46 -2.31
CA THR A 57 10.28 -3.89 -0.92
C THR A 57 10.43 -2.75 0.07
N LEU A 58 10.94 -1.62 -0.39
CA LEU A 58 11.12 -0.46 0.49
C LEU A 58 10.18 0.63 0.05
N GLY A 59 9.42 1.14 0.99
CA GLY A 59 8.51 2.21 0.69
C GLY A 59 7.34 2.20 1.65
N SER A 60 6.44 3.12 1.44
CA SER A 60 5.30 3.26 2.33
C SER A 60 4.08 3.70 1.55
N VAL A 61 2.94 3.53 2.19
CA VAL A 61 1.66 3.92 1.64
C VAL A 61 0.97 4.79 2.67
N GLY A 62 0.52 5.98 2.24
CA GLY A 62 -0.31 6.82 3.06
C GLY A 62 -1.76 6.49 2.80
N TYR A 63 -2.56 6.34 3.83
CA TYR A 63 -3.95 5.95 3.67
C TYR A 63 -4.80 6.58 4.76
N GLY A 64 -6.08 6.67 4.47
CA GLY A 64 -7.02 7.23 5.41
C GLY A 64 -6.69 8.68 5.73
N ASP A 65 -6.87 9.03 7.00
CA ASP A 65 -6.65 10.41 7.43
C ASP A 65 -5.34 10.55 8.16
N ASN A 66 -4.23 10.45 7.50
CA ASN A 66 -2.92 10.64 8.13
C ASN A 66 -2.29 9.38 8.70
N TYR A 67 -2.68 8.23 8.21
CA TYR A 67 -2.01 6.99 8.56
C TYR A 67 -1.04 6.63 7.45
N TRP A 68 -0.06 5.81 7.79
CA TRP A 68 0.85 5.27 6.79
C TRP A 68 1.35 3.91 7.26
N CYS A 69 1.80 3.10 6.31
CA CYS A 69 2.33 1.79 6.63
C CYS A 69 3.37 1.40 5.60
N TYR A 70 4.16 0.39 5.93
CA TYR A 70 5.07 -0.21 4.97
C TYR A 70 4.27 -1.18 4.10
N PHE A 71 4.84 -1.51 2.95
CA PHE A 71 4.15 -2.40 2.00
C PHE A 71 3.78 -3.73 2.64
N ASN A 72 4.69 -4.30 3.45
CA ASN A 72 4.46 -5.62 4.01
C ASN A 72 3.43 -5.65 5.14
N GLN A 73 2.91 -4.51 5.53
CA GLN A 73 1.86 -4.45 6.54
C GLN A 73 0.47 -4.47 5.93
N ILE A 74 0.38 -4.40 4.62
CA ILE A 74 -0.91 -4.42 3.95
C ILE A 74 -1.43 -5.85 3.93
N LYS A 75 -2.66 -6.03 4.39
CA LYS A 75 -3.29 -7.35 4.44
C LYS A 75 -4.15 -7.62 3.23
N GLU A 76 -4.91 -6.63 2.82
CA GLU A 76 -5.84 -6.77 1.70
C GLU A 76 -5.88 -5.51 0.89
N VAL A 77 -6.16 -5.65 -0.39
CA VAL A 77 -6.33 -4.53 -1.31
C VAL A 77 -7.61 -4.75 -2.08
N LYS A 78 -8.41 -3.70 -2.21
CA LYS A 78 -9.60 -3.74 -3.05
C LYS A 78 -9.57 -2.54 -3.97
N SER A 79 -9.78 -2.79 -5.23
CA SER A 79 -9.75 -1.73 -6.22
C SER A 79 -11.07 -0.98 -6.20
N GLY A 80 -10.98 0.35 -6.14
CA GLY A 80 -12.17 1.15 -6.21
C GLY A 80 -12.86 1.05 -7.55
N GLU A 81 -12.10 0.82 -8.60
CA GLU A 81 -12.69 0.71 -9.93
C GLU A 81 -13.52 -0.54 -10.08
N VAL A 82 -13.06 -1.62 -9.49
CA VAL A 82 -13.80 -2.86 -9.58
C VAL A 82 -15.15 -2.72 -8.93
N GLN A 83 -15.21 -2.00 -7.83
CA GLN A 83 -16.46 -1.82 -7.15
C GLN A 83 -17.44 -1.05 -7.98
N ASN A 84 -16.98 -0.07 -8.71
CA ASN A 84 -17.86 0.69 -9.57
C ASN A 84 -18.45 -0.17 -10.67
N GLU A 85 -17.67 -1.06 -11.20
CA GLU A 85 -18.16 -1.90 -12.25
C GLU A 85 -19.23 -2.84 -11.78
N LYS A 86 -19.14 -3.24 -10.55
CA LYS A 86 -20.12 -4.16 -10.05
C LYS A 86 -21.49 -3.58 -9.92
N THR A 87 -21.61 -2.30 -9.94
CA THR A 87 -22.92 -1.69 -9.83
C THR A 87 -23.69 -1.79 -11.11
N LEU A 88 -23.05 -2.18 -12.15
CA LEU A 88 -23.76 -2.36 -13.40
C LEU A 88 -24.59 -3.64 -13.38
#